data_90fe93e26eae7d61c767d707007b7096
#
_entry.id   90fe93e26eae7d61c767d707007b7096
#
_cell.length_a   1.000
_cell.length_b   1.000
_cell.length_c   1.000
_cell.angle_alpha   90.00
_cell.angle_beta   90.00
_cell.angle_gamma   90.00
#
_symmetry.space_group_name_H-M   'P 1'
#
loop_
_entity.id
_entity.type
_entity.pdbx_description
1 polymer ?
#
loop_
_entity_poly.entity_id
_entity_poly.type
_entity_poly.pdbx_seq_one_letter_code
_entity_poly.pdbx_strand_id
1 'polypeptide(L)'
;DAALREAEEEIGLSRNRIESLGHLPARETGTGFLVFPIVGLVRPPFDFNPDPREVAEIFEVPLSIVLDPARHERVEKRSASTGRIGRYHAIRHEGHFIWGTTAAMLVSFYELMRQP
;
A
#
# COMPACT_ATOMS: atom_id res chain seq x y z
N ASP A 1 1.38 3.79 18.14
CA ASP A 1 0.78 3.75 16.81
C ASP A 1 0.87 2.35 16.23
N ALA A 2 -0.29 1.81 15.84
CA ALA A 2 -0.39 0.43 15.37
C ALA A 2 0.41 0.18 14.09
N ALA A 3 0.39 1.13 13.15
CA ALA A 3 1.11 0.96 11.88
C ALA A 3 2.62 0.88 12.09
N LEU A 4 3.17 1.72 12.95
CA LEU A 4 4.60 1.70 13.24
C LEU A 4 5.00 0.44 14.01
N ARG A 5 4.16 0.00 14.93
CA ARG A 5 4.38 -1.23 15.67
C ARG A 5 4.38 -2.45 14.75
N GLU A 6 3.42 -2.52 13.84
CA GLU A 6 3.32 -3.63 12.90
C GLU A 6 4.49 -3.65 11.92
N ALA A 7 4.97 -2.49 11.48
CA ALA A 7 6.14 -2.42 10.62
C ALA A 7 7.37 -2.97 11.33
N GLU A 8 7.53 -2.66 12.62
CA GLU A 8 8.65 -3.20 13.40
C GLU A 8 8.52 -4.71 13.57
N GLU A 9 7.32 -5.19 13.90
CA GLU A 9 7.08 -6.62 14.12
C GLU A 9 7.17 -7.45 12.85
N GLU A 10 6.60 -6.96 11.74
CA GLU A 10 6.49 -7.73 10.51
C GLU A 10 7.73 -7.69 9.64
N ILE A 11 8.37 -6.55 9.52
CA ILE A 11 9.52 -6.38 8.61
C ILE A 11 10.79 -5.87 9.29
N GLY A 12 10.75 -5.73 10.62
CA GLY A 12 11.92 -5.33 11.37
C GLY A 12 12.33 -3.87 11.21
N LEU A 13 11.41 -3.03 10.77
CA LEU A 13 11.70 -1.62 10.55
C LEU A 13 11.50 -0.84 11.84
N SER A 14 12.63 -0.36 12.41
CA SER A 14 12.62 0.35 13.70
C SER A 14 11.88 1.67 13.62
N ARG A 15 11.11 1.99 14.65
CA ARG A 15 10.39 3.26 14.76
C ARG A 15 11.30 4.47 14.64
N ASN A 16 12.56 4.35 15.09
CA ASN A 16 13.53 5.45 15.03
C ASN A 16 13.87 5.86 13.60
N ARG A 17 13.61 4.98 12.63
CA ARG A 17 13.92 5.23 11.23
C ARG A 17 12.73 5.78 10.47
N ILE A 18 11.58 5.90 11.10
CA ILE A 18 10.35 6.33 10.45
C ILE A 18 9.93 7.69 10.96
N GLU A 19 9.77 8.63 10.04
CA GLU A 19 9.17 9.93 10.33
C GLU A 19 7.75 9.89 9.76
N SER A 20 6.74 10.03 10.62
CA SER A 20 5.35 10.08 10.17
C SER A 20 5.09 11.42 9.50
N LEU A 21 4.67 11.40 8.24
CA LEU A 21 4.39 12.59 7.46
C LEU A 21 2.92 12.98 7.49
N GLY A 22 2.06 12.05 7.86
CA GLY A 22 0.62 12.29 7.91
C GLY A 22 -0.15 11.05 7.50
N HIS A 23 -1.41 11.26 7.17
CA HIS A 23 -2.29 10.16 6.80
C HIS A 23 -3.09 10.49 5.54
N LEU A 24 -3.53 9.43 4.86
CA LEU A 24 -4.45 9.54 3.74
C LEU A 24 -5.89 9.41 4.25
N PRO A 25 -6.89 9.78 3.44
CA PRO A 25 -8.28 9.56 3.82
C PRO A 25 -8.54 8.10 4.16
N ALA A 26 -9.35 7.87 5.21
CA ALA A 26 -9.73 6.52 5.61
C ALA A 26 -10.51 5.84 4.48
N ARG A 27 -10.32 4.52 4.35
CA ARG A 27 -10.98 3.71 3.34
C ARG A 27 -11.68 2.52 3.98
N GLU A 28 -12.87 2.22 3.46
CA GLU A 28 -13.55 0.99 3.82
C GLU A 28 -13.14 -0.11 2.84
N THR A 29 -12.75 -1.27 3.38
CA THR A 29 -12.40 -2.43 2.55
C THR A 29 -13.65 -3.17 2.12
N GLY A 30 -13.51 -4.08 1.14
CA GLY A 30 -14.62 -4.91 0.69
C GLY A 30 -15.17 -5.84 1.76
N THR A 31 -14.42 -6.07 2.84
CA THR A 31 -14.85 -6.91 3.97
C THR A 31 -15.44 -6.09 5.13
N GLY A 32 -15.60 -4.78 4.95
CA GLY A 32 -16.23 -3.92 5.94
C GLY A 32 -15.28 -3.33 6.99
N PHE A 33 -13.98 -3.55 6.86
CA PHE A 33 -13.01 -2.92 7.76
C PHE A 33 -12.70 -1.50 7.31
N LEU A 34 -12.45 -0.63 8.28
CA LEU A 34 -12.02 0.73 8.01
C LEU A 34 -10.50 0.82 8.17
N VAL A 35 -9.82 1.26 7.10
CA VAL A 35 -8.36 1.38 7.07
C VAL A 35 -7.95 2.83 7.13
N PHE A 36 -6.99 3.14 7.99
CA PHE A 36 -6.42 4.48 8.16
C PHE A 36 -4.98 4.47 7.67
N PRO A 37 -4.73 4.81 6.39
CA PRO A 37 -3.36 4.76 5.85
C PRO A 37 -2.48 5.85 6.45
N ILE A 38 -1.28 5.45 6.88
CA ILE A 38 -0.28 6.37 7.41
C ILE A 38 0.87 6.45 6.41
N VAL A 39 1.34 7.65 6.14
CA VAL A 39 2.49 7.88 5.27
C VAL A 39 3.70 8.17 6.15
N GLY A 40 4.74 7.38 5.99
CA GLY A 40 5.98 7.55 6.73
C GLY A 40 7.18 7.65 5.80
N LEU A 41 8.15 8.45 6.20
CA LEU A 41 9.44 8.55 5.54
C LEU A 41 10.45 7.69 6.31
N VAL A 42 11.09 6.76 5.61
CA VAL A 42 12.08 5.87 6.23
C VAL A 42 13.47 6.42 5.97
N ARG A 43 14.23 6.66 7.04
CA ARG A 43 15.57 7.23 6.94
C ARG A 43 16.63 6.13 6.93
N PRO A 44 17.54 6.13 5.95
CA PRO A 44 18.64 5.18 5.94
C PRO A 44 19.65 5.53 7.06
N PRO A 45 20.48 4.55 7.49
CA PRO A 45 20.47 3.17 7.03
C PRO A 45 19.35 2.37 7.69
N PHE A 46 18.83 1.41 6.94
CA PHE A 46 17.83 0.47 7.47
C PHE A 46 18.02 -0.91 6.82
N ASP A 47 17.71 -1.94 7.58
CA ASP A 47 17.69 -3.31 7.10
C ASP A 47 16.33 -3.90 7.40
N PHE A 48 15.82 -4.67 6.46
CA PHE A 48 14.57 -5.38 6.66
C PHE A 48 14.84 -6.75 7.27
N ASN A 49 14.00 -7.14 8.21
CA ASN A 49 14.05 -8.46 8.82
C ASN A 49 12.60 -9.00 8.84
N PRO A 50 12.15 -9.58 7.71
CA PRO A 50 10.77 -10.01 7.60
C PRO A 50 10.46 -11.20 8.50
N ASP A 51 9.28 -11.17 9.11
CA ASP A 51 8.76 -12.31 9.85
C ASP A 51 8.20 -13.30 8.81
N PRO A 52 8.82 -14.50 8.68
CA PRO A 52 8.41 -15.44 7.64
C PRO A 52 7.00 -16.00 7.81
N ARG A 53 6.39 -15.82 8.98
CA ARG A 53 5.01 -16.25 9.22
C ARG A 53 3.99 -15.25 8.65
N GLU A 54 4.38 -13.98 8.52
CA GLU A 54 3.51 -12.90 8.08
C GLU A 54 3.87 -12.38 6.70
N VAL A 55 5.15 -12.43 6.33
CA VAL A 55 5.68 -11.77 5.15
C VAL A 55 6.39 -12.78 4.24
N ALA A 56 5.84 -12.99 3.05
CA ALA A 56 6.45 -13.88 2.06
C ALA A 56 7.61 -13.22 1.34
N GLU A 57 7.50 -11.92 1.07
CA GLU A 57 8.49 -11.18 0.29
C GLU A 57 8.38 -9.69 0.58
N ILE A 58 9.53 -9.01 0.60
CA ILE A 58 9.59 -7.55 0.66
C ILE A 58 10.15 -7.06 -0.67
N PHE A 59 9.50 -6.10 -1.28
CA PHE A 59 10.00 -5.48 -2.49
C PHE A 59 9.77 -3.99 -2.45
N GLU A 60 10.58 -3.25 -3.21
CA GLU A 60 10.49 -1.80 -3.31
C GLU A 60 9.94 -1.41 -4.67
N VAL A 61 9.16 -0.34 -4.70
CA VAL A 61 8.62 0.20 -5.93
C VAL A 61 9.08 1.65 -6.04
N PRO A 62 9.68 2.05 -7.17
CA PRO A 62 10.08 3.44 -7.36
C PRO A 62 8.90 4.37 -7.19
N LEU A 63 9.11 5.48 -6.49
CA LEU A 63 8.06 6.48 -6.28
C LEU A 63 7.53 7.01 -7.61
N SER A 64 8.40 7.09 -8.64
CA SER A 64 8.00 7.51 -9.98
C SER A 64 6.94 6.61 -10.61
N ILE A 65 6.90 5.32 -10.24
CA ILE A 65 5.86 4.39 -10.70
C ILE A 65 4.54 4.68 -9.99
N VAL A 66 4.60 4.87 -8.68
CA VAL A 66 3.40 5.16 -7.87
C VAL A 66 2.77 6.49 -8.29
N LEU A 67 3.58 7.48 -8.61
CA LEU A 67 3.12 8.81 -9.00
C LEU A 67 2.84 8.98 -10.50
N ASP A 68 2.93 7.90 -11.28
CA ASP A 68 2.64 7.93 -12.70
C ASP A 68 1.23 7.40 -12.98
N PRO A 69 0.27 8.27 -13.33
CA PRO A 69 -1.11 7.81 -13.55
C PRO A 69 -1.25 6.83 -14.71
N ALA A 70 -0.29 6.82 -15.65
CA ALA A 70 -0.30 5.84 -16.74
C ALA A 70 -0.05 4.41 -16.25
N ARG A 71 0.47 4.25 -15.04
CA ARG A 71 0.72 2.94 -14.41
C ARG A 71 -0.44 2.50 -13.54
N HIS A 72 -1.43 3.36 -13.33
CA HIS A 72 -2.61 3.02 -12.54
C HIS A 72 -3.64 2.32 -13.41
N GLU A 73 -4.00 1.11 -13.04
CA GLU A 73 -4.97 0.30 -13.78
C GLU A 73 -6.25 0.15 -12.98
N ARG A 74 -7.36 0.01 -13.72
CA ARG A 74 -8.64 -0.40 -13.14
C ARG A 74 -8.98 -1.76 -13.72
N VAL A 75 -9.06 -2.77 -12.87
CA VAL A 75 -9.30 -4.15 -13.29
C VAL A 75 -10.71 -4.55 -12.89
N GLU A 76 -11.43 -5.17 -13.82
CA GLU A 76 -12.76 -5.71 -13.53
C GLU A 76 -12.65 -7.18 -13.17
N LYS A 77 -13.44 -7.58 -12.18
CA LYS A 77 -13.50 -8.97 -11.77
C LYS A 77 -14.96 -9.34 -11.50
N ARG A 78 -15.40 -10.43 -12.10
CA ARG A 78 -16.73 -10.96 -11.86
C ARG A 78 -16.69 -11.92 -10.67
N SER A 79 -17.56 -11.71 -9.70
CA SER A 79 -17.69 -12.62 -8.57
C SER A 79 -18.32 -13.93 -9.02
N ALA A 80 -17.68 -15.05 -8.69
CA ALA A 80 -18.20 -16.37 -9.02
C ALA A 80 -19.50 -16.69 -8.28
N SER A 81 -19.68 -16.13 -7.08
CA SER A 81 -20.87 -16.41 -6.25
C SER A 81 -22.06 -15.52 -6.58
N THR A 82 -21.85 -14.25 -6.93
CA THR A 82 -22.93 -13.29 -7.14
C THR A 82 -23.12 -12.87 -8.59
N GLY A 83 -22.13 -13.11 -9.45
CA GLY A 83 -22.12 -12.66 -10.83
C GLY A 83 -21.88 -11.16 -10.97
N ARG A 84 -21.70 -10.43 -9.88
CA ARG A 84 -21.47 -9.00 -9.91
C ARG A 84 -20.08 -8.70 -10.41
N ILE A 85 -19.95 -7.60 -11.16
CA ILE A 85 -18.65 -7.10 -11.63
C ILE A 85 -18.14 -6.07 -10.62
N GLY A 86 -16.97 -6.36 -10.04
CA GLY A 86 -16.27 -5.41 -9.20
C GLY A 86 -15.09 -4.81 -9.94
N ARG A 87 -14.74 -3.59 -9.58
CA ARG A 87 -13.56 -2.91 -10.12
C ARG A 87 -12.59 -2.62 -8.99
N TYR A 88 -11.31 -2.83 -9.25
CA TYR A 88 -10.29 -2.55 -8.25
C TYR A 88 -9.07 -1.92 -8.91
N HIS A 89 -8.32 -1.17 -8.12
CA HIS A 89 -7.07 -0.55 -8.56
C HIS A 89 -5.97 -1.58 -8.62
N ALA A 90 -5.04 -1.39 -9.56
CA ALA A 90 -3.85 -2.22 -9.66
C ALA A 90 -2.67 -1.42 -10.19
N ILE A 91 -1.48 -1.76 -9.72
CA ILE A 91 -0.21 -1.21 -10.19
C ILE A 91 0.73 -2.40 -10.37
N ARG A 92 1.33 -2.53 -11.56
CA ARG A 92 2.27 -3.60 -11.88
C ARG A 92 3.68 -3.06 -11.92
N HIS A 93 4.61 -3.81 -11.33
CA HIS A 93 6.02 -3.45 -11.35
C HIS A 93 6.88 -4.71 -11.23
N GLU A 94 7.70 -4.99 -12.24
CA GLU A 94 8.69 -6.08 -12.25
C GLU A 94 8.13 -7.43 -11.77
N GLY A 95 7.01 -7.85 -12.35
CA GLY A 95 6.39 -9.11 -11.98
C GLY A 95 5.53 -9.08 -10.71
N HIS A 96 5.55 -7.97 -9.99
CA HIS A 96 4.67 -7.78 -8.82
C HIS A 96 3.36 -7.15 -9.26
N PHE A 97 2.28 -7.70 -8.74
CA PHE A 97 0.93 -7.20 -9.00
C PHE A 97 0.35 -6.64 -7.70
N ILE A 98 0.40 -5.32 -7.56
CA ILE A 98 -0.16 -4.62 -6.40
C ILE A 98 -1.60 -4.31 -6.73
N TRP A 99 -2.54 -4.78 -5.91
CA TRP A 99 -3.96 -4.64 -6.22
C TRP A 99 -4.80 -4.41 -4.98
N GLY A 100 -6.07 -4.15 -5.18
CA GLY A 100 -7.04 -4.03 -4.10
C GLY A 100 -6.81 -2.80 -3.24
N THR A 101 -6.98 -2.95 -1.92
CA THR A 101 -6.88 -1.86 -0.96
C THR A 101 -5.51 -1.21 -0.99
N THR A 102 -4.44 -2.00 -1.08
CA THR A 102 -3.08 -1.46 -1.13
C THR A 102 -2.88 -0.57 -2.35
N ALA A 103 -3.28 -1.03 -3.54
CA ALA A 103 -3.17 -0.21 -4.75
C ALA A 103 -4.05 1.04 -4.64
N ALA A 104 -5.23 0.92 -4.07
CA ALA A 104 -6.12 2.07 -3.86
C ALA A 104 -5.49 3.12 -2.95
N MET A 105 -4.77 2.69 -1.91
CA MET A 105 -4.05 3.62 -1.03
C MET A 105 -2.94 4.34 -1.78
N LEU A 106 -2.21 3.65 -2.65
CA LEU A 106 -1.15 4.26 -3.45
C LEU A 106 -1.71 5.26 -4.45
N VAL A 107 -2.85 4.96 -5.08
CA VAL A 107 -3.52 5.90 -5.97
C VAL A 107 -4.00 7.13 -5.20
N SER A 108 -4.55 6.94 -4.00
CA SER A 108 -4.95 8.04 -3.12
C SER A 108 -3.76 8.94 -2.76
N PHE A 109 -2.60 8.32 -2.50
CA PHE A 109 -1.38 9.07 -2.25
C PHE A 109 -0.98 9.91 -3.48
N TYR A 110 -1.04 9.34 -4.67
CA TYR A 110 -0.79 10.08 -5.91
C TYR A 110 -1.73 11.28 -6.03
N GLU A 111 -3.01 11.09 -5.80
CA GLU A 111 -3.99 12.16 -5.92
C GLU A 111 -3.72 13.29 -4.92
N LEU A 112 -3.31 12.95 -3.71
CA LEU A 112 -2.94 13.94 -2.71
C LEU A 112 -1.70 14.72 -3.14
N MET A 113 -0.69 14.03 -3.66
CA MET A 113 0.58 14.65 -4.04
C MET A 113 0.49 15.56 -5.25
N ARG A 114 -0.49 15.37 -6.12
CA ARG A 114 -0.66 16.24 -7.29
C ARG A 114 -1.44 17.52 -7.02
N GLN A 115 -2.00 17.65 -5.82
CA GLN A 115 -2.74 18.86 -5.44
C GLN A 115 -1.77 20.01 -5.19
N PRO A 116 -2.08 21.23 -5.67
CA PRO A 116 -1.21 22.39 -5.45
C PRO A 116 -1.15 22.82 -3.99
#